data_6be567a813016bfa03b12bbfa7efca0c
#
_entry.id   6be567a813016bfa03b12bbfa7efca0c
#
_cell.length_a   1.000
_cell.length_b   1.000
_cell.length_c   1.000
_cell.angle_alpha   90.00
_cell.angle_beta   90.00
_cell.angle_gamma   90.00
#
_symmetry.space_group_name_H-M   'P 1'
#
loop_
_entity.id
_entity.type
_entity.pdbx_description
1 polymer ?
#
loop_
_entity_poly.entity_id
_entity_poly.type
_entity_poly.pdbx_seq_one_letter_code
_entity_poly.pdbx_strand_id
1 'polypeptide(L)'
;YVGVNGSDGKAETAIESKYSPDSAIFDKTDSYFLKSDNGTISVLGKDTDASFYGLTTLYQVLGQIDSLTIRNFTVTDYADVVSRGFIEGYYGNPWSTQDRINLMKWGGYYKLNSYFYAPKDDPLHRNNWRGLYTKDQIENEIKPQAEAGNKSKVRFVYALAPFHND
;
A
#
# COMPACT_ATOMS: atom_id res chain seq x y z
N TYR A 1 -5.39 -9.60 17.14
CA TYR A 1 -4.01 -10.00 16.86
C TYR A 1 -3.63 -9.58 15.45
N VAL A 2 -2.45 -8.99 15.27
CA VAL A 2 -1.89 -8.68 13.96
C VAL A 2 -0.44 -9.14 13.97
N GLY A 3 -0.08 -10.03 13.05
CA GLY A 3 1.24 -10.64 12.97
C GLY A 3 1.78 -10.71 11.54
N VAL A 4 3.06 -11.07 11.46
CA VAL A 4 3.78 -11.34 10.22
C VAL A 4 4.29 -12.77 10.30
N ASN A 5 4.06 -13.54 9.25
CA ASN A 5 4.50 -14.94 9.16
C ASN A 5 6.04 -15.01 9.15
N GLY A 6 6.61 -15.95 9.92
CA GLY A 6 8.06 -16.09 10.08
C GLY A 6 8.74 -15.01 10.93
N SER A 7 7.96 -14.26 11.73
CA SER A 7 8.50 -13.23 12.65
C SER A 7 8.81 -13.76 14.04
N ASP A 8 8.38 -14.98 14.37
CA ASP A 8 8.41 -15.58 15.72
C ASP A 8 7.71 -14.72 16.78
N GLY A 9 6.78 -13.88 16.32
CA GLY A 9 6.06 -12.95 17.18
C GLY A 9 4.90 -13.60 17.94
N LYS A 10 4.55 -13.02 19.10
CA LYS A 10 3.43 -13.53 19.94
C LYS A 10 2.09 -13.61 19.19
N ALA A 11 1.82 -12.65 18.28
CA ALA A 11 0.59 -12.64 17.49
C ALA A 11 0.57 -13.79 16.49
N GLU A 12 1.66 -14.02 15.78
CA GLU A 12 1.84 -15.17 14.87
C GLU A 12 1.62 -16.49 15.62
N THR A 13 2.37 -16.73 16.68
CA THR A 13 2.25 -17.95 17.50
C THR A 13 0.82 -18.18 17.97
N ALA A 14 0.11 -17.12 18.41
CA ALA A 14 -1.27 -17.24 18.86
C ALA A 14 -2.25 -17.60 17.71
N ILE A 15 -2.03 -17.03 16.53
CA ILE A 15 -2.85 -17.28 15.34
C ILE A 15 -2.62 -18.70 14.81
N GLU A 16 -1.37 -19.10 14.70
CA GLU A 16 -0.99 -20.43 14.21
C GLU A 16 -1.48 -21.55 15.14
N SER A 17 -1.29 -21.39 16.46
CA SER A 17 -1.77 -22.36 17.44
C SER A 17 -3.28 -22.53 17.43
N LYS A 18 -4.02 -21.45 17.15
CA LYS A 18 -5.48 -21.50 17.21
C LYS A 18 -6.13 -21.90 15.90
N TYR A 19 -5.60 -21.46 14.77
CA TYR A 19 -6.28 -21.56 13.48
C TYR A 19 -5.54 -22.39 12.44
N SER A 20 -4.24 -22.63 12.63
CA SER A 20 -3.38 -23.39 11.70
C SER A 20 -3.61 -22.98 10.23
N PRO A 21 -3.40 -21.71 9.84
CA PRO A 21 -3.55 -21.29 8.46
C PRO A 21 -2.70 -22.15 7.53
N ASP A 22 -3.18 -22.40 6.30
CA ASP A 22 -2.40 -23.11 5.31
C ASP A 22 -1.12 -22.33 4.99
N SER A 23 0.04 -22.91 5.32
CA SER A 23 1.33 -22.26 5.12
C SER A 23 1.64 -21.95 3.66
N ALA A 24 1.07 -22.69 2.71
CA ALA A 24 1.27 -22.49 1.28
C ALA A 24 0.73 -21.13 0.80
N ILE A 25 -0.21 -20.50 1.53
CA ILE A 25 -0.68 -19.17 1.18
C ILE A 25 0.45 -18.13 1.29
N PHE A 26 1.35 -18.28 2.26
CA PHE A 26 2.42 -17.32 2.51
C PHE A 26 3.56 -17.38 1.47
N ASP A 27 3.53 -18.32 0.52
CA ASP A 27 4.37 -18.30 -0.68
C ASP A 27 3.85 -17.33 -1.75
N LYS A 28 2.59 -16.93 -1.66
CA LYS A 28 1.95 -16.02 -2.63
C LYS A 28 2.31 -14.56 -2.36
N THR A 29 2.19 -13.73 -3.42
CA THR A 29 2.45 -12.29 -3.33
C THR A 29 1.40 -11.60 -2.47
N ASP A 30 1.83 -10.74 -1.53
CA ASP A 30 0.97 -9.90 -0.68
C ASP A 30 -0.13 -10.68 0.05
N SER A 31 0.12 -11.94 0.33
CA SER A 31 -0.86 -12.86 0.90
C SER A 31 -1.09 -12.65 2.39
N TYR A 32 -2.33 -12.85 2.81
CA TYR A 32 -2.71 -12.78 4.21
C TYR A 32 -3.85 -13.74 4.56
N PHE A 33 -3.91 -14.08 5.82
CA PHE A 33 -5.02 -14.73 6.49
C PHE A 33 -5.70 -13.73 7.43
N LEU A 34 -7.02 -13.61 7.33
CA LEU A 34 -7.85 -12.77 8.20
C LEU A 34 -8.99 -13.60 8.76
N LYS A 35 -9.14 -13.59 10.07
CA LYS A 35 -10.16 -14.36 10.80
C LYS A 35 -10.89 -13.48 11.79
N SER A 36 -12.22 -13.55 11.78
CA SER A 36 -13.08 -13.13 12.88
C SER A 36 -13.68 -14.38 13.52
N ASP A 37 -13.48 -14.57 14.80
CA ASP A 37 -13.93 -15.73 15.56
C ASP A 37 -14.26 -15.36 17.01
N ASN A 38 -15.53 -15.46 17.37
CA ASN A 38 -16.06 -15.27 18.73
C ASN A 38 -15.49 -14.01 19.43
N GLY A 39 -15.56 -12.86 18.74
CA GLY A 39 -15.09 -11.57 19.27
C GLY A 39 -13.59 -11.34 19.16
N THR A 40 -12.84 -12.27 18.58
CA THR A 40 -11.41 -12.12 18.30
C THR A 40 -11.20 -11.89 16.82
N ILE A 41 -10.40 -10.86 16.47
CA ILE A 41 -9.96 -10.61 15.09
C ILE A 41 -8.47 -10.91 15.01
N SER A 42 -8.07 -11.67 13.99
CA SER A 42 -6.70 -12.10 13.74
C SER A 42 -6.31 -11.84 12.30
N VAL A 43 -5.18 -11.20 12.09
CA VAL A 43 -4.57 -10.95 10.77
C VAL A 43 -3.14 -11.47 10.80
N LEU A 44 -2.79 -12.33 9.86
CA LEU A 44 -1.44 -12.81 9.65
C LEU A 44 -1.07 -12.60 8.19
N GLY A 45 -0.13 -11.71 7.93
CA GLY A 45 0.38 -11.45 6.58
C GLY A 45 1.70 -12.14 6.33
N LYS A 46 2.01 -12.43 5.07
CA LYS A 46 3.31 -12.90 4.63
C LYS A 46 4.45 -11.96 5.09
N ASP A 47 4.18 -10.67 5.04
CA ASP A 47 5.05 -9.59 5.47
C ASP A 47 4.22 -8.41 6.02
N THR A 48 4.88 -7.29 6.32
CA THR A 48 4.20 -6.11 6.86
C THR A 48 3.21 -5.48 5.89
N ASP A 49 3.49 -5.54 4.58
CA ASP A 49 2.61 -4.98 3.56
C ASP A 49 1.36 -5.84 3.40
N ALA A 50 1.53 -7.16 3.40
CA ALA A 50 0.42 -8.12 3.40
C ALA A 50 -0.45 -8.02 4.66
N SER A 51 0.14 -7.80 5.83
CA SER A 51 -0.62 -7.55 7.07
C SER A 51 -1.44 -6.26 6.97
N PHE A 52 -0.88 -5.21 6.36
CA PHE A 52 -1.61 -3.98 6.07
C PHE A 52 -2.80 -4.24 5.13
N TYR A 53 -2.63 -5.06 4.07
CA TYR A 53 -3.73 -5.41 3.17
C TYR A 53 -4.82 -6.24 3.87
N GLY A 54 -4.46 -7.10 4.79
CA GLY A 54 -5.43 -7.77 5.66
C GLY A 54 -6.23 -6.79 6.53
N LEU A 55 -5.57 -5.77 7.06
CA LEU A 55 -6.23 -4.70 7.82
C LEU A 55 -7.12 -3.81 6.93
N THR A 56 -6.74 -3.52 5.70
CA THR A 56 -7.62 -2.78 4.77
C THR A 56 -8.87 -3.58 4.42
N THR A 57 -8.76 -4.90 4.24
CA THR A 57 -9.92 -5.78 4.06
C THR A 57 -10.83 -5.76 5.29
N LEU A 58 -10.27 -5.88 6.48
CA LEU A 58 -11.04 -5.75 7.72
C LEU A 58 -11.77 -4.40 7.80
N TYR A 59 -11.08 -3.31 7.49
CA TYR A 59 -11.67 -1.97 7.49
C TYR A 59 -12.85 -1.86 6.52
N GLN A 60 -12.74 -2.45 5.32
CA GLN A 60 -13.82 -2.49 4.34
C GLN A 60 -15.01 -3.34 4.81
N VAL A 61 -14.75 -4.45 5.48
CA VAL A 61 -15.80 -5.29 6.10
C VAL A 61 -16.52 -4.50 7.19
N LEU A 62 -15.76 -3.84 8.08
CA LEU A 62 -16.34 -3.03 9.17
C LEU A 62 -17.21 -1.87 8.64
N GLY A 63 -16.80 -1.26 7.51
CA GLY A 63 -17.58 -0.19 6.86
C GLY A 63 -18.92 -0.63 6.27
N GLN A 64 -19.19 -1.93 6.18
CA GLN A 64 -20.43 -2.51 5.66
C GLN A 64 -21.35 -3.09 6.75
N ILE A 65 -20.96 -2.97 8.01
CA ILE A 65 -21.71 -3.51 9.14
C ILE A 65 -22.64 -2.44 9.72
N ASP A 66 -23.93 -2.70 9.71
CA ASP A 66 -24.96 -1.80 10.28
C ASP A 66 -25.21 -2.07 11.78
N SER A 67 -24.50 -3.04 12.38
CA SER A 67 -24.66 -3.44 13.77
C SER A 67 -23.36 -3.41 14.54
N LEU A 68 -23.42 -3.42 15.87
CA LEU A 68 -22.24 -3.53 16.74
C LEU A 68 -21.64 -4.96 16.77
N THR A 69 -22.20 -5.88 15.97
CA THR A 69 -21.81 -7.29 16.00
C THR A 69 -21.16 -7.69 14.68
N ILE A 70 -19.92 -8.16 14.75
CA ILE A 70 -19.24 -8.77 13.62
C ILE A 70 -19.46 -10.29 13.63
N ARG A 71 -19.86 -10.86 12.50
CA ARG A 71 -20.00 -12.31 12.34
C ARG A 71 -18.65 -12.99 12.25
N ASN A 72 -18.62 -14.29 12.55
CA ASN A 72 -17.45 -15.12 12.28
C ASN A 72 -17.25 -15.26 10.77
N PHE A 73 -16.02 -15.03 10.30
CA PHE A 73 -15.64 -15.20 8.90
C PHE A 73 -14.16 -15.53 8.77
N THR A 74 -13.77 -16.02 7.62
CA THR A 74 -12.37 -16.23 7.24
C THR A 74 -12.15 -15.65 5.84
N VAL A 75 -11.06 -14.91 5.66
CA VAL A 75 -10.56 -14.47 4.35
C VAL A 75 -9.13 -14.95 4.22
N THR A 76 -8.84 -15.59 3.09
CA THR A 76 -7.49 -15.90 2.64
C THR A 76 -7.34 -15.28 1.25
N ASP A 77 -6.39 -14.38 1.09
CA ASP A 77 -6.28 -13.57 -0.12
C ASP A 77 -4.81 -13.34 -0.50
N TYR A 78 -4.55 -13.11 -1.75
CA TYR A 78 -3.23 -12.82 -2.30
C TYR A 78 -3.36 -12.04 -3.61
N ALA A 79 -2.25 -11.49 -4.08
CA ALA A 79 -2.23 -10.72 -5.32
C ALA A 79 -1.77 -11.59 -6.51
N ASP A 80 -2.59 -11.67 -7.56
CA ASP A 80 -2.20 -12.28 -8.85
C ASP A 80 -1.26 -11.37 -9.64
N VAL A 81 -1.34 -10.05 -9.44
CA VAL A 81 -0.50 -9.04 -10.09
C VAL A 81 0.43 -8.41 -9.08
N VAL A 82 1.73 -8.57 -9.27
CA VAL A 82 2.77 -8.10 -8.34
C VAL A 82 2.80 -6.58 -8.25
N SER A 83 2.75 -5.86 -9.38
CA SER A 83 2.79 -4.40 -9.42
C SER A 83 1.42 -3.84 -9.80
N ARG A 84 0.81 -3.11 -8.90
CA ARG A 84 -0.54 -2.54 -9.03
C ARG A 84 -0.48 -1.06 -8.69
N GLY A 85 -0.82 -0.21 -9.64
CA GLY A 85 -0.71 1.21 -9.36
C GLY A 85 -1.09 2.09 -10.54
N PHE A 86 -0.60 3.30 -10.51
CA PHE A 86 -0.89 4.28 -11.54
C PHE A 86 0.35 5.11 -11.87
N ILE A 87 0.31 5.73 -13.03
CA ILE A 87 1.36 6.60 -13.55
C ILE A 87 0.75 7.97 -13.80
N GLU A 88 1.28 9.02 -13.18
CA GLU A 88 0.96 10.39 -13.52
C GLU A 88 1.82 10.82 -14.72
N GLY A 89 1.38 10.47 -15.92
CA GLY A 89 2.16 10.64 -17.15
C GLY A 89 1.48 11.47 -18.23
N TYR A 90 0.52 12.31 -17.90
CA TYR A 90 -0.25 13.14 -18.85
C TYR A 90 0.30 14.57 -18.96
N TYR A 91 -0.20 15.27 -19.95
CA TYR A 91 0.01 16.72 -20.15
C TYR A 91 -1.17 17.48 -19.54
N GLY A 92 -0.95 18.71 -19.13
CA GLY A 92 -1.96 19.60 -18.56
C GLY A 92 -1.61 20.04 -17.15
N ASN A 93 -2.57 20.58 -16.44
CA ASN A 93 -2.35 21.06 -15.09
C ASN A 93 -1.89 19.92 -14.17
N PRO A 94 -0.71 20.01 -13.55
CA PRO A 94 -0.24 18.99 -12.63
C PRO A 94 -1.14 18.93 -11.40
N TRP A 95 -1.29 17.74 -10.82
CA TRP A 95 -1.96 17.59 -9.55
C TRP A 95 -1.18 18.29 -8.44
N SER A 96 -1.88 18.78 -7.44
CA SER A 96 -1.22 19.30 -6.24
C SER A 96 -0.54 18.17 -5.44
N THR A 97 0.42 18.53 -4.61
CA THR A 97 1.03 17.60 -3.65
C THR A 97 -0.03 16.93 -2.78
N GLN A 98 -1.07 17.67 -2.38
CA GLN A 98 -2.15 17.11 -1.55
C GLN A 98 -3.01 16.09 -2.32
N ASP A 99 -3.28 16.33 -3.60
CA ASP A 99 -4.04 15.39 -4.42
C ASP A 99 -3.26 14.08 -4.60
N ARG A 100 -1.96 14.15 -4.83
CA ARG A 100 -1.09 12.97 -4.92
C ARG A 100 -1.03 12.19 -3.60
N ILE A 101 -0.94 12.88 -2.46
CA ILE A 101 -1.02 12.27 -1.13
C ILE A 101 -2.37 11.55 -0.96
N ASN A 102 -3.46 12.20 -1.30
CA ASN A 102 -4.79 11.62 -1.19
C ASN A 102 -4.95 10.39 -2.10
N LEU A 103 -4.45 10.48 -3.33
CA LEU A 103 -4.49 9.36 -4.27
C LEU A 103 -3.70 8.13 -3.77
N MET A 104 -2.53 8.33 -3.16
CA MET A 104 -1.77 7.24 -2.55
C MET A 104 -2.49 6.64 -1.34
N LYS A 105 -3.13 7.46 -0.50
CA LYS A 105 -3.96 6.95 0.61
C LYS A 105 -5.11 6.08 0.11
N TRP A 106 -5.86 6.55 -0.89
CA TRP A 106 -6.91 5.77 -1.54
C TRP A 106 -6.37 4.54 -2.25
N GLY A 107 -5.23 4.66 -2.92
CA GLY A 107 -4.54 3.54 -3.54
C GLY A 107 -4.24 2.42 -2.56
N GLY A 108 -3.64 2.75 -1.41
CA GLY A 108 -3.35 1.79 -0.34
C GLY A 108 -4.60 1.12 0.21
N TYR A 109 -5.68 1.88 0.38
CA TYR A 109 -6.98 1.35 0.81
C TYR A 109 -7.53 0.28 -0.17
N TYR A 110 -7.25 0.42 -1.47
CA TYR A 110 -7.60 -0.54 -2.52
C TYR A 110 -6.46 -1.49 -2.90
N LYS A 111 -5.44 -1.60 -2.06
CA LYS A 111 -4.28 -2.49 -2.24
C LYS A 111 -3.44 -2.21 -3.48
N LEU A 112 -3.44 -0.98 -3.98
CA LEU A 112 -2.43 -0.53 -4.92
C LEU A 112 -1.10 -0.39 -4.19
N ASN A 113 0.03 -0.67 -4.87
CA ASN A 113 1.35 -0.71 -4.26
C ASN A 113 2.40 0.14 -4.98
N SER A 114 2.02 0.90 -5.99
CA SER A 114 2.95 1.76 -6.72
C SER A 114 2.30 3.01 -7.29
N TYR A 115 3.04 4.11 -7.23
CA TYR A 115 2.73 5.36 -7.90
C TYR A 115 3.97 5.88 -8.60
N PHE A 116 3.88 6.08 -9.91
CA PHE A 116 4.95 6.60 -10.74
C PHE A 116 4.72 8.09 -11.00
N TYR A 117 5.54 8.91 -10.37
CA TYR A 117 5.56 10.35 -10.58
C TYR A 117 6.27 10.69 -11.89
N ALA A 118 5.51 11.04 -12.91
CA ALA A 118 6.00 11.35 -14.25
C ALA A 118 5.21 12.47 -14.95
N PRO A 119 4.82 13.58 -14.26
CA PRO A 119 4.04 14.65 -14.87
C PRO A 119 4.85 15.34 -15.95
N LYS A 120 4.28 15.46 -17.16
CA LYS A 120 4.99 16.01 -18.32
C LYS A 120 5.32 17.49 -18.20
N ASP A 121 4.61 18.21 -17.32
CA ASP A 121 4.83 19.63 -17.05
C ASP A 121 5.89 19.88 -15.96
N ASP A 122 6.39 18.84 -15.31
CA ASP A 122 7.57 18.96 -14.43
C ASP A 122 8.86 18.99 -15.28
N PRO A 123 9.56 20.13 -15.33
CA PRO A 123 10.78 20.24 -16.13
C PRO A 123 11.89 19.31 -15.62
N LEU A 124 11.94 19.01 -14.34
CA LEU A 124 12.96 18.15 -13.74
C LEU A 124 12.74 16.66 -14.04
N HIS A 125 11.50 16.30 -14.41
CA HIS A 125 11.22 14.96 -14.93
C HIS A 125 11.74 14.76 -16.36
N ARG A 126 11.76 15.80 -17.21
CA ARG A 126 12.04 15.69 -18.66
C ARG A 126 13.11 16.67 -19.14
N ASN A 127 12.68 17.91 -19.42
CA ASN A 127 13.46 18.89 -20.19
C ASN A 127 14.73 19.34 -19.46
N ASN A 128 14.71 19.39 -18.16
CA ASN A 128 15.84 19.73 -17.30
C ASN A 128 16.16 18.59 -16.31
N TRP A 129 16.18 17.37 -16.80
CA TRP A 129 16.35 16.17 -15.99
C TRP A 129 17.67 16.09 -15.22
N ARG A 130 18.69 16.89 -15.59
CA ARG A 130 19.95 17.04 -14.85
C ARG A 130 19.86 18.06 -13.71
N GLY A 131 18.76 18.83 -13.65
CA GLY A 131 18.51 19.79 -12.59
C GLY A 131 18.13 19.10 -11.28
N LEU A 132 18.22 19.85 -10.20
CA LEU A 132 17.84 19.38 -8.87
C LEU A 132 16.68 20.22 -8.35
N TYR A 133 15.78 19.56 -7.62
CA TYR A 133 14.80 20.27 -6.82
C TYR A 133 15.49 21.15 -5.76
N THR A 134 14.91 22.29 -5.48
CA THR A 134 15.33 23.12 -4.34
C THR A 134 15.07 22.37 -3.04
N LYS A 135 15.75 22.79 -1.96
CA LYS A 135 15.51 22.24 -0.63
C LYS A 135 14.04 22.41 -0.21
N ASP A 136 13.44 23.54 -0.53
CA ASP A 136 12.04 23.83 -0.23
C ASP A 136 11.09 22.86 -0.96
N GLN A 137 11.30 22.63 -2.25
CA GLN A 137 10.51 21.66 -3.03
C GLN A 137 10.67 20.23 -2.49
N ILE A 138 11.88 19.83 -2.08
CA ILE A 138 12.11 18.52 -1.50
C ILE A 138 11.31 18.37 -0.19
N GLU A 139 11.39 19.35 0.71
CA GLU A 139 10.74 19.28 2.01
C GLU A 139 9.21 19.42 1.94
N ASN A 140 8.70 20.26 1.06
CA ASN A 140 7.29 20.61 1.02
C ASN A 140 6.47 19.90 -0.06
N GLU A 141 7.14 19.33 -1.07
CA GLU A 141 6.46 18.62 -2.17
C GLU A 141 6.81 17.13 -2.25
N ILE A 142 8.11 16.80 -2.41
CA ILE A 142 8.52 15.41 -2.68
C ILE A 142 8.46 14.53 -1.44
N LYS A 143 9.05 14.98 -0.34
CA LYS A 143 9.10 14.23 0.92
C LYS A 143 7.72 13.89 1.50
N PRO A 144 6.74 14.82 1.56
CA PRO A 144 5.40 14.48 2.02
C PRO A 144 4.71 13.40 1.18
N GLN A 145 4.96 13.36 -0.13
CA GLN A 145 4.44 12.32 -1.02
C GLN A 145 5.08 10.97 -0.72
N ALA A 146 6.41 10.92 -0.57
CA ALA A 146 7.12 9.69 -0.23
C ALA A 146 6.69 9.14 1.15
N GLU A 147 6.50 10.02 2.13
CA GLU A 147 6.00 9.63 3.46
C GLU A 147 4.56 9.13 3.42
N ALA A 148 3.69 9.76 2.63
CA ALA A 148 2.31 9.29 2.44
C ALA A 148 2.28 7.93 1.75
N GLY A 149 3.12 7.72 0.76
CA GLY A 149 3.30 6.43 0.08
C GLY A 149 3.74 5.34 1.07
N ASN A 150 4.75 5.60 1.89
CA ASN A 150 5.22 4.68 2.92
C ASN A 150 4.10 4.28 3.90
N LYS A 151 3.33 5.25 4.39
CA LYS A 151 2.22 5.01 5.32
C LYS A 151 1.08 4.21 4.70
N SER A 152 0.87 4.37 3.39
CA SER A 152 -0.21 3.73 2.64
C SER A 152 0.22 2.45 1.91
N LYS A 153 1.48 2.04 2.05
CA LYS A 153 2.08 0.90 1.33
C LYS A 153 2.03 1.05 -0.19
N VAL A 154 1.98 2.29 -0.68
CA VAL A 154 2.08 2.67 -2.09
C VAL A 154 3.46 3.26 -2.34
N ARG A 155 4.30 2.52 -3.04
CA ARG A 155 5.67 2.96 -3.33
C ARG A 155 5.65 4.20 -4.23
N PHE A 156 6.18 5.31 -3.74
CA PHE A 156 6.45 6.49 -4.56
C PHE A 156 7.68 6.24 -5.44
N VAL A 157 7.50 6.26 -6.74
CA VAL A 157 8.55 6.06 -7.73
C VAL A 157 8.73 7.32 -8.55
N TYR A 158 9.85 8.01 -8.41
CA TYR A 158 10.19 9.13 -9.26
C TYR A 158 10.67 8.59 -10.62
N ALA A 159 9.93 8.91 -11.67
CA ALA A 159 10.29 8.54 -13.03
C ALA A 159 11.11 9.66 -13.67
N LEU A 160 12.28 9.32 -14.20
CA LEU A 160 13.13 10.25 -14.93
C LEU A 160 13.07 9.92 -16.42
N ALA A 161 12.88 10.95 -17.27
CA ALA A 161 12.92 10.83 -18.72
C ALA A 161 14.21 11.48 -19.27
N PRO A 162 15.37 10.80 -19.17
CA PRO A 162 16.64 11.30 -19.68
C PRO A 162 16.61 11.35 -21.22
N PHE A 163 17.41 12.21 -21.80
CA PHE A 163 17.59 12.35 -23.26
C PHE A 163 16.34 12.80 -24.03
N HIS A 164 15.43 13.49 -23.33
CA HIS A 164 14.27 14.10 -23.96
C HIS A 164 14.67 15.42 -24.57
N ASN A 165 15.10 15.69 -25.66
CA ASN A 165 15.66 16.84 -26.35
C ASN A 165 17.20 16.81 -26.49
N ASP A 166 17.82 15.65 -26.45
CA ASP A 166 19.22 15.49 -26.89
C ASP A 166 19.27 15.21 -28.39
#